data_5847298135e44a9d7151927f88c3e7bd
#
_entry.id   5847298135e44a9d7151927f88c3e7bd
#
_cell.length_a   1.000
_cell.length_b   1.000
_cell.length_c   1.000
_cell.angle_alpha   90.00
_cell.angle_beta   90.00
_cell.angle_gamma   90.00
#
_symmetry.space_group_name_H-M   'P 1'
#
loop_
_entity.id
_entity.type
_entity.pdbx_description
1 polymer ?
#
loop_
_entity_poly.entity_id
_entity_poly.type
_entity_poly.pdbx_seq_one_letter_code
_entity_poly.pdbx_strand_id
1 'polypeptide(L)'
;MMPTVIILAGGLGTRLRSVTHDHIPKPMVPVSYQGENYPFMSFLLSHLYGQGIRKIILCVDHLAEQIVSYFGDGHRYGMQITYDNAGPVLTAARVKQAMEKTDDYNVIIHCGDVFHPLNIDRFLQNFNQHPENLMQIAVHKKLRSEHTKPNLVIGKKGQVFDYKKKNAGENRLVLDTGVLIVRRGILSYISDSPEESLTENLYPELIKKNVVGTYESETAFYDVGTPAEYSRFCNYVEKVGIRPLLEQKSSANGVA
;
A
#
# COMPACT_ATOMS: atom_id res chain seq x y z
N MET A 1 10.98 4.78 16.02
CA MET A 1 9.89 3.78 16.00
C MET A 1 9.35 3.73 14.57
N MET A 2 9.06 2.54 14.05
CA MET A 2 8.44 2.39 12.73
C MET A 2 7.00 2.90 12.77
N PRO A 3 6.53 3.60 11.73
CA PRO A 3 5.17 4.13 11.68
C PRO A 3 4.13 3.02 11.47
N THR A 4 2.89 3.32 11.82
CA THR A 4 1.73 2.50 11.43
C THR A 4 1.59 2.50 9.91
N VAL A 5 1.24 1.33 9.34
CA VAL A 5 0.90 1.19 7.93
C VAL A 5 -0.62 1.02 7.79
N ILE A 6 -1.25 1.90 7.03
CA ILE A 6 -2.64 1.79 6.61
C ILE A 6 -2.65 1.10 5.25
N ILE A 7 -3.36 -0.02 5.14
CA ILE A 7 -3.48 -0.78 3.89
C ILE A 7 -4.90 -0.66 3.36
N LEU A 8 -5.05 -0.09 2.16
CA LEU A 8 -6.33 0.09 1.49
C LEU A 8 -6.72 -1.21 0.76
N ALA A 9 -7.57 -2.02 1.36
CA ALA A 9 -7.91 -3.37 0.93
C ALA A 9 -9.41 -3.59 0.62
N GLY A 10 -10.22 -2.52 0.55
CA GLY A 10 -11.68 -2.59 0.40
C GLY A 10 -12.20 -2.59 -1.05
N GLY A 11 -11.33 -2.62 -2.06
CA GLY A 11 -11.76 -2.53 -3.46
C GLY A 11 -12.47 -3.78 -4.00
N LEU A 12 -13.50 -3.58 -4.87
CA LEU A 12 -14.32 -4.65 -5.47
C LEU A 12 -13.56 -5.63 -6.39
N GLY A 13 -12.36 -5.29 -6.86
CA GLY A 13 -11.52 -6.20 -7.63
C GLY A 13 -12.01 -6.58 -9.03
N THR A 14 -12.88 -5.79 -9.66
CA THR A 14 -13.58 -6.12 -10.91
C THR A 14 -12.68 -6.56 -12.08
N ARG A 15 -11.49 -6.03 -12.20
CA ARG A 15 -10.50 -6.39 -13.23
C ARG A 15 -9.87 -7.78 -13.04
N LEU A 16 -9.99 -8.35 -11.85
CA LEU A 16 -9.42 -9.66 -11.48
C LEU A 16 -10.49 -10.76 -11.35
N ARG A 17 -11.71 -10.52 -11.83
CA ARG A 17 -12.86 -11.44 -11.72
C ARG A 17 -12.61 -12.86 -12.22
N SER A 18 -11.81 -13.02 -13.26
CA SER A 18 -11.45 -14.35 -13.78
C SER A 18 -10.62 -15.18 -12.79
N VAL A 19 -10.05 -14.57 -11.76
CA VAL A 19 -9.31 -15.22 -10.67
C VAL A 19 -10.13 -15.26 -9.39
N THR A 20 -10.79 -14.14 -9.04
CA THR A 20 -11.55 -14.00 -7.79
C THR A 20 -12.94 -14.61 -7.84
N HIS A 21 -13.52 -14.74 -9.04
CA HIS A 21 -14.91 -15.18 -9.29
C HIS A 21 -15.94 -14.44 -8.41
N ASP A 22 -15.62 -13.21 -8.01
CA ASP A 22 -16.40 -12.39 -7.06
C ASP A 22 -16.59 -13.01 -5.64
N HIS A 23 -15.93 -14.13 -5.35
CA HIS A 23 -16.01 -14.85 -4.07
C HIS A 23 -14.78 -14.66 -3.17
N ILE A 24 -13.71 -14.12 -3.72
CA ILE A 24 -12.44 -13.90 -3.00
C ILE A 24 -12.08 -12.42 -3.13
N PRO A 25 -11.88 -11.67 -2.04
CA PRO A 25 -11.39 -10.30 -2.13
C PRO A 25 -9.93 -10.31 -2.64
N LYS A 26 -9.53 -9.31 -3.44
CA LYS A 26 -8.18 -9.27 -4.05
C LYS A 26 -7.03 -9.58 -3.08
N PRO A 27 -7.02 -9.05 -1.84
CA PRO A 27 -5.95 -9.35 -0.89
C PRO A 27 -5.82 -10.83 -0.54
N MET A 28 -6.90 -11.61 -0.77
CA MET A 28 -6.97 -13.03 -0.44
C MET A 28 -6.73 -13.96 -1.64
N VAL A 29 -6.44 -13.42 -2.85
CA VAL A 29 -6.13 -14.30 -4.00
C VAL A 29 -4.97 -15.24 -3.66
N PRO A 30 -5.09 -16.55 -3.98
CA PRO A 30 -4.11 -17.54 -3.58
C PRO A 30 -2.81 -17.39 -4.37
N VAL A 31 -1.68 -17.43 -3.69
CA VAL A 31 -0.34 -17.45 -4.28
C VAL A 31 0.38 -18.69 -3.75
N SER A 32 0.87 -19.52 -4.65
CA SER A 32 1.55 -20.76 -4.29
C SER A 32 2.96 -20.49 -3.75
N TYR A 33 3.30 -21.12 -2.64
CA TYR A 33 4.62 -21.13 -2.05
C TYR A 33 4.90 -22.51 -1.43
N GLN A 34 5.93 -23.22 -1.91
CA GLN A 34 6.32 -24.58 -1.46
C GLN A 34 5.18 -25.61 -1.50
N GLY A 35 4.31 -25.52 -2.52
CA GLY A 35 3.19 -26.45 -2.72
C GLY A 35 1.91 -26.11 -1.95
N GLU A 36 1.92 -25.08 -1.11
CA GLU A 36 0.75 -24.58 -0.40
C GLU A 36 0.31 -23.23 -0.94
N ASN A 37 -0.97 -22.88 -0.74
CA ASN A 37 -1.52 -21.61 -1.16
C ASN A 37 -1.70 -20.66 0.02
N TYR A 38 -1.20 -19.45 -0.14
CA TYR A 38 -1.31 -18.37 0.84
C TYR A 38 -1.97 -17.15 0.21
N PRO A 39 -2.74 -16.35 0.97
CA PRO A 39 -3.26 -15.09 0.46
C PRO A 39 -2.14 -14.15 -0.01
N PHE A 40 -2.37 -13.41 -1.09
CA PHE A 40 -1.46 -12.36 -1.56
C PHE A 40 -1.03 -11.41 -0.42
N MET A 41 -1.98 -10.99 0.43
CA MET A 41 -1.73 -10.11 1.58
C MET A 41 -0.68 -10.69 2.54
N SER A 42 -0.54 -12.02 2.66
CA SER A 42 0.48 -12.64 3.51
C SER A 42 1.91 -12.29 3.07
N PHE A 43 2.14 -12.12 1.78
CA PHE A 43 3.44 -11.73 1.24
C PHE A 43 3.74 -10.24 1.50
N LEU A 44 2.73 -9.38 1.35
CA LEU A 44 2.85 -7.98 1.68
C LEU A 44 3.13 -7.78 3.17
N LEU A 45 2.36 -8.41 4.04
CA LEU A 45 2.56 -8.34 5.49
C LEU A 45 3.91 -8.92 5.92
N SER A 46 4.37 -10.01 5.29
CA SER A 46 5.70 -10.58 5.54
C SER A 46 6.82 -9.59 5.21
N HIS A 47 6.72 -8.91 4.07
CA HIS A 47 7.67 -7.88 3.69
C HIS A 47 7.67 -6.74 4.73
N LEU A 48 6.52 -6.20 5.08
CA LEU A 48 6.38 -5.13 6.08
C LEU A 48 6.92 -5.56 7.44
N TYR A 49 6.62 -6.78 7.87
CA TYR A 49 7.16 -7.35 9.11
C TYR A 49 8.68 -7.41 9.10
N GLY A 50 9.28 -7.88 8.00
CA GLY A 50 10.73 -7.92 7.80
C GLY A 50 11.39 -6.54 7.83
N GLN A 51 10.65 -5.48 7.47
CA GLN A 51 11.08 -4.08 7.56
C GLN A 51 10.85 -3.46 8.95
N GLY A 52 10.45 -4.24 9.94
CA GLY A 52 10.24 -3.77 11.31
C GLY A 52 8.85 -3.19 11.61
N ILE A 53 7.94 -3.19 10.63
CA ILE A 53 6.55 -2.76 10.84
C ILE A 53 5.84 -3.77 11.75
N ARG A 54 5.11 -3.26 12.74
CA ARG A 54 4.36 -4.08 13.71
C ARG A 54 2.90 -3.67 13.85
N LYS A 55 2.56 -2.42 13.48
CA LYS A 55 1.20 -1.89 13.56
C LYS A 55 0.62 -1.71 12.16
N ILE A 56 -0.50 -2.37 11.91
CA ILE A 56 -1.23 -2.35 10.64
C ILE A 56 -2.66 -1.92 10.90
N ILE A 57 -3.20 -1.05 10.06
CA ILE A 57 -4.64 -0.78 9.96
C ILE A 57 -5.08 -1.26 8.59
N LEU A 58 -5.87 -2.33 8.55
CA LEU A 58 -6.45 -2.85 7.31
C LEU A 58 -7.80 -2.19 7.07
N CYS A 59 -7.87 -1.36 6.03
CA CYS A 59 -9.12 -0.78 5.56
C CYS A 59 -9.83 -1.81 4.65
N VAL A 60 -10.83 -2.45 5.17
CA VAL A 60 -11.59 -3.54 4.51
C VAL A 60 -13.02 -3.09 4.20
N ASP A 61 -13.68 -3.77 3.25
CA ASP A 61 -15.06 -3.52 2.89
C ASP A 61 -15.67 -4.81 2.27
N HIS A 62 -15.62 -4.95 0.95
CA HIS A 62 -16.14 -6.12 0.24
C HIS A 62 -15.48 -7.42 0.73
N LEU A 63 -16.29 -8.39 1.19
CA LEU A 63 -15.86 -9.69 1.75
C LEU A 63 -14.84 -9.55 2.90
N ALA A 64 -15.00 -8.51 3.71
CA ALA A 64 -14.12 -8.19 4.84
C ALA A 64 -13.93 -9.36 5.81
N GLU A 65 -14.98 -10.16 6.03
CA GLU A 65 -14.99 -11.31 6.93
C GLU A 65 -13.92 -12.36 6.59
N GLN A 66 -13.59 -12.54 5.31
CA GLN A 66 -12.56 -13.48 4.88
C GLN A 66 -11.17 -13.00 5.31
N ILE A 67 -10.92 -11.69 5.21
CA ILE A 67 -9.64 -11.08 5.62
C ILE A 67 -9.52 -11.14 7.14
N VAL A 68 -10.58 -10.71 7.85
CA VAL A 68 -10.63 -10.68 9.33
C VAL A 68 -10.45 -12.08 9.90
N SER A 69 -11.16 -13.08 9.37
CA SER A 69 -11.08 -14.48 9.85
C SER A 69 -9.69 -15.07 9.63
N TYR A 70 -9.02 -14.72 8.53
CA TYR A 70 -7.69 -15.27 8.22
C TYR A 70 -6.58 -14.63 9.05
N PHE A 71 -6.55 -13.30 9.19
CA PHE A 71 -5.44 -12.60 9.84
C PHE A 71 -5.68 -12.34 11.33
N GLY A 72 -6.94 -12.32 11.80
CA GLY A 72 -7.29 -12.03 13.18
C GLY A 72 -6.75 -10.67 13.63
N ASP A 73 -6.35 -10.55 14.86
CA ASP A 73 -5.70 -9.37 15.44
C ASP A 73 -4.19 -9.25 15.11
N GLY A 74 -3.66 -10.21 14.35
CA GLY A 74 -2.25 -10.27 13.94
C GLY A 74 -1.29 -10.81 15.00
N HIS A 75 -1.74 -11.05 16.23
CA HIS A 75 -0.87 -11.46 17.34
C HIS A 75 -0.07 -12.73 17.01
N ARG A 76 -0.71 -13.75 16.39
CA ARG A 76 -0.03 -14.99 15.97
C ARG A 76 1.10 -14.79 14.95
N TYR A 77 1.14 -13.64 14.31
CA TYR A 77 2.18 -13.24 13.35
C TYR A 77 3.18 -12.24 13.95
N GLY A 78 3.07 -11.89 15.24
CA GLY A 78 3.90 -10.89 15.89
C GLY A 78 3.62 -9.45 15.42
N MET A 79 2.40 -9.21 14.93
CA MET A 79 1.90 -7.90 14.49
C MET A 79 0.65 -7.53 15.29
N GLN A 80 0.30 -6.26 15.29
CA GLN A 80 -0.98 -5.75 15.73
C GLN A 80 -1.76 -5.30 14.51
N ILE A 81 -2.86 -5.98 14.21
CA ILE A 81 -3.74 -5.66 13.08
C ILE A 81 -5.04 -5.10 13.63
N THR A 82 -5.35 -3.87 13.25
CA THR A 82 -6.63 -3.21 13.51
C THR A 82 -7.39 -3.09 12.19
N TYR A 83 -8.70 -3.20 12.24
CA TYR A 83 -9.55 -3.10 11.05
C TYR A 83 -10.30 -1.79 11.03
N ASP A 84 -10.38 -1.20 9.83
CA ASP A 84 -11.30 -0.12 9.51
C ASP A 84 -12.30 -0.63 8.47
N ASN A 85 -13.57 -0.76 8.88
CA ASN A 85 -14.68 -1.20 8.04
C ASN A 85 -15.79 -0.13 8.11
N ALA A 86 -15.51 1.02 7.52
CA ALA A 86 -16.40 2.19 7.58
C ALA A 86 -17.43 2.23 6.45
N GLY A 87 -17.61 1.12 5.71
CA GLY A 87 -18.55 1.06 4.59
C GLY A 87 -18.02 1.73 3.32
N PRO A 88 -18.88 2.03 2.35
CA PRO A 88 -18.50 2.52 1.02
C PRO A 88 -18.07 3.99 1.08
N VAL A 89 -16.80 4.26 1.37
CA VAL A 89 -16.18 5.58 1.32
C VAL A 89 -14.99 5.59 0.38
N LEU A 90 -14.68 6.71 -0.23
CA LEU A 90 -13.53 6.85 -1.12
C LEU A 90 -12.21 6.94 -0.34
N THR A 91 -11.10 6.86 -1.06
CA THR A 91 -9.78 6.55 -0.51
C THR A 91 -9.23 7.59 0.47
N ALA A 92 -9.47 8.89 0.28
CA ALA A 92 -9.00 9.90 1.24
C ALA A 92 -9.86 9.89 2.52
N ALA A 93 -11.20 9.75 2.40
CA ALA A 93 -12.08 9.59 3.55
C ALA A 93 -11.69 8.34 4.37
N ARG A 94 -11.37 7.24 3.69
CA ARG A 94 -10.89 6.01 4.32
C ARG A 94 -9.58 6.23 5.09
N VAL A 95 -8.63 6.93 4.49
CA VAL A 95 -7.37 7.29 5.15
C VAL A 95 -7.62 8.14 6.38
N LYS A 96 -8.51 9.15 6.30
CA LYS A 96 -8.87 9.99 7.45
C LYS A 96 -9.37 9.15 8.62
N GLN A 97 -10.35 8.28 8.39
CA GLN A 97 -10.93 7.39 9.41
C GLN A 97 -9.89 6.43 9.99
N ALA A 98 -9.03 5.85 9.16
CA ALA A 98 -7.96 4.98 9.61
C ALA A 98 -6.91 5.73 10.46
N MET A 99 -6.57 6.98 10.09
CA MET A 99 -5.63 7.80 10.86
C MET A 99 -6.16 8.21 12.23
N GLU A 100 -7.47 8.16 12.47
CA GLU A 100 -8.07 8.37 13.80
C GLU A 100 -7.79 7.20 14.76
N LYS A 101 -7.41 6.03 14.24
CA LYS A 101 -7.08 4.82 15.02
C LYS A 101 -5.61 4.74 15.44
N THR A 102 -4.82 5.75 15.15
CA THR A 102 -3.39 5.82 15.50
C THR A 102 -2.99 7.24 15.86
N ASP A 103 -2.06 7.40 16.81
CA ASP A 103 -1.47 8.69 17.19
C ASP A 103 -0.15 8.96 16.46
N ASP A 104 0.28 8.08 15.57
CA ASP A 104 1.54 8.25 14.86
C ASP A 104 1.52 9.52 14.00
N TYR A 105 2.60 10.32 14.12
CA TYR A 105 2.73 11.58 13.38
C TYR A 105 2.94 11.34 11.88
N ASN A 106 3.76 10.33 11.55
CA ASN A 106 3.94 9.85 10.18
C ASN A 106 3.23 8.52 10.02
N VAL A 107 2.52 8.33 8.92
CA VAL A 107 1.79 7.10 8.59
C VAL A 107 2.15 6.70 7.15
N ILE A 108 2.36 5.41 6.92
CA ILE A 108 2.50 4.87 5.56
C ILE A 108 1.12 4.43 5.09
N ILE A 109 0.75 4.81 3.87
CA ILE A 109 -0.45 4.34 3.18
C ILE A 109 0.01 3.41 2.05
N HIS A 110 -0.58 2.23 1.97
CA HIS A 110 -0.23 1.20 1.00
C HIS A 110 -1.48 0.66 0.31
N CYS A 111 -1.47 0.57 -1.02
CA CYS A 111 -2.54 -0.12 -1.75
C CYS A 111 -2.47 -1.63 -1.47
N GLY A 112 -3.61 -2.22 -1.09
CA GLY A 112 -3.71 -3.62 -0.67
C GLY A 112 -3.60 -4.65 -1.79
N ASP A 113 -3.53 -4.20 -3.05
CA ASP A 113 -3.32 -5.02 -4.25
C ASP A 113 -1.93 -4.80 -4.88
N VAL A 114 -1.05 -4.09 -4.19
CA VAL A 114 0.33 -3.84 -4.62
C VAL A 114 1.32 -4.61 -3.74
N PHE A 115 2.33 -5.20 -4.35
CA PHE A 115 3.53 -5.66 -3.67
C PHE A 115 4.73 -4.85 -4.16
N HIS A 116 5.31 -4.05 -3.29
CA HIS A 116 6.50 -3.25 -3.58
C HIS A 116 7.55 -3.50 -2.50
N PRO A 117 8.65 -4.21 -2.80
CA PRO A 117 9.71 -4.50 -1.84
C PRO A 117 10.59 -3.26 -1.58
N LEU A 118 9.95 -2.21 -1.10
CA LEU A 118 10.54 -0.93 -0.78
C LEU A 118 11.34 -1.04 0.54
N ASN A 119 12.51 -0.41 0.59
CA ASN A 119 13.23 -0.23 1.85
C ASN A 119 12.55 0.90 2.66
N ILE A 120 11.77 0.50 3.67
CA ILE A 120 10.96 1.43 4.46
C ILE A 120 11.82 2.40 5.26
N ASP A 121 12.97 1.97 5.80
CA ASP A 121 13.88 2.86 6.53
C ASP A 121 14.39 4.00 5.65
N ARG A 122 14.87 3.68 4.44
CA ARG A 122 15.34 4.69 3.48
C ARG A 122 14.22 5.61 3.02
N PHE A 123 13.03 5.06 2.81
CA PHE A 123 11.86 5.83 2.43
C PHE A 123 11.49 6.84 3.52
N LEU A 124 11.45 6.41 4.78
CA LEU A 124 11.18 7.25 5.94
C LEU A 124 12.29 8.28 6.18
N GLN A 125 13.56 7.89 6.08
CA GLN A 125 14.69 8.82 6.22
C GLN A 125 14.64 9.93 5.18
N ASN A 126 14.38 9.60 3.91
CA ASN A 126 14.24 10.59 2.85
C ASN A 126 13.08 11.55 3.13
N PHE A 127 11.93 11.05 3.58
CA PHE A 127 10.78 11.89 3.94
C PHE A 127 11.11 12.86 5.08
N ASN A 128 11.86 12.40 6.08
CA ASN A 128 12.25 13.22 7.22
C ASN A 128 13.26 14.32 6.86
N GLN A 129 14.04 14.14 5.78
CA GLN A 129 14.93 15.18 5.25
C GLN A 129 14.18 16.30 4.53
N HIS A 130 12.88 16.14 4.26
CA HIS A 130 12.00 17.09 3.59
C HIS A 130 10.84 17.51 4.49
N PRO A 131 11.08 18.32 5.54
CA PRO A 131 10.07 18.73 6.52
C PRO A 131 8.94 19.56 5.90
N GLU A 132 9.17 20.20 4.75
CA GLU A 132 8.19 20.94 3.97
C GLU A 132 7.11 20.05 3.34
N ASN A 133 7.40 18.76 3.10
CA ASN A 133 6.45 17.85 2.48
C ASN A 133 5.45 17.29 3.52
N LEU A 134 4.17 17.37 3.22
CA LEU A 134 3.12 16.66 3.94
C LEU A 134 2.91 15.23 3.42
N MET A 135 3.29 14.99 2.16
CA MET A 135 3.18 13.69 1.48
C MET A 135 4.44 13.42 0.67
N GLN A 136 4.86 12.16 0.64
CA GLN A 136 5.87 11.66 -0.29
C GLN A 136 5.37 10.37 -0.93
N ILE A 137 5.44 10.29 -2.26
CA ILE A 137 4.96 9.16 -3.05
C ILE A 137 6.16 8.33 -3.51
N ALA A 138 6.15 7.03 -3.28
CA ALA A 138 7.11 6.12 -3.90
C ALA A 138 6.78 5.99 -5.38
N VAL A 139 7.76 6.28 -6.24
CA VAL A 139 7.58 6.28 -7.70
C VAL A 139 8.59 5.38 -8.38
N HIS A 140 8.23 4.87 -9.56
CA HIS A 140 9.10 4.06 -10.39
C HIS A 140 9.32 4.72 -11.75
N LYS A 141 10.59 4.76 -12.20
CA LYS A 141 11.00 5.41 -13.47
C LYS A 141 10.58 4.64 -14.72
N LYS A 142 10.54 3.32 -14.63
CA LYS A 142 10.33 2.45 -15.79
C LYS A 142 8.94 1.85 -15.78
N LEU A 143 8.25 2.03 -16.90
CA LEU A 143 7.08 1.24 -17.23
C LEU A 143 7.52 -0.21 -17.45
N ARG A 144 6.94 -1.15 -16.69
CA ARG A 144 7.23 -2.57 -16.83
C ARG A 144 6.06 -3.38 -17.38
N SER A 145 4.90 -2.78 -17.58
CA SER A 145 3.76 -3.45 -18.19
C SER A 145 3.02 -2.53 -19.14
N GLU A 146 2.39 -3.10 -20.16
CA GLU A 146 1.52 -2.38 -21.09
C GLU A 146 0.25 -1.83 -20.39
N HIS A 147 -0.06 -2.34 -19.20
CA HIS A 147 -1.28 -2.02 -18.46
C HIS A 147 -1.11 -0.89 -17.44
N THR A 148 0.13 -0.54 -17.10
CA THR A 148 0.43 0.49 -16.09
C THR A 148 1.12 1.68 -16.76
N LYS A 149 0.40 2.80 -16.86
CA LYS A 149 0.90 4.04 -17.50
C LYS A 149 1.41 5.03 -16.45
N PRO A 150 2.45 5.81 -16.76
CA PRO A 150 2.87 6.90 -15.89
C PRO A 150 1.70 7.83 -15.63
N ASN A 151 1.62 8.32 -14.41
CA ASN A 151 0.52 9.13 -13.93
C ASN A 151 0.95 10.36 -13.12
N LEU A 152 2.24 10.51 -12.84
CA LEU A 152 2.82 11.64 -12.14
C LEU A 152 3.81 12.40 -13.00
N VAL A 153 3.70 13.73 -13.00
CA VAL A 153 4.66 14.67 -13.60
C VAL A 153 5.53 15.22 -12.49
N ILE A 154 6.83 14.94 -12.53
CA ILE A 154 7.79 15.39 -11.53
C ILE A 154 8.91 16.24 -12.12
N GLY A 155 9.36 17.23 -11.35
CA GLY A 155 10.51 18.06 -11.71
C GLY A 155 11.85 17.41 -11.37
N LYS A 156 12.93 18.14 -11.67
CA LYS A 156 14.32 17.67 -11.47
C LYS A 156 14.67 17.33 -10.02
N LYS A 157 14.02 17.98 -9.06
CA LYS A 157 14.24 17.77 -7.61
C LYS A 157 13.20 16.81 -6.97
N GLY A 158 12.37 16.14 -7.79
CA GLY A 158 11.36 15.19 -7.31
C GLY A 158 10.07 15.83 -6.80
N GLN A 159 9.90 17.16 -6.89
CA GLN A 159 8.62 17.82 -6.58
C GLN A 159 7.56 17.40 -7.61
N VAL A 160 6.33 17.18 -7.15
CA VAL A 160 5.21 16.80 -8.00
C VAL A 160 4.53 18.06 -8.56
N PHE A 161 4.36 18.10 -9.87
CA PHE A 161 3.66 19.20 -10.56
C PHE A 161 2.24 18.84 -10.99
N ASP A 162 1.99 17.56 -11.28
CA ASP A 162 0.66 17.15 -11.74
C ASP A 162 0.44 15.64 -11.60
N TYR A 163 -0.82 15.25 -11.53
CA TYR A 163 -1.28 13.86 -11.50
C TYR A 163 -2.21 13.58 -12.68
N LYS A 164 -2.11 12.38 -13.29
CA LYS A 164 -2.88 11.93 -14.46
C LYS A 164 -2.56 12.63 -15.79
N LYS A 165 -1.57 13.48 -15.90
CA LYS A 165 -1.18 14.04 -17.20
C LYS A 165 -0.45 13.04 -18.08
N LYS A 166 -0.77 13.09 -19.38
CA LYS A 166 -0.16 12.23 -20.40
C LYS A 166 1.13 12.81 -21.00
N ASN A 167 1.39 14.09 -20.78
CA ASN A 167 2.56 14.80 -21.31
C ASN A 167 3.19 15.63 -20.21
N ALA A 168 4.49 15.49 -20.02
CA ALA A 168 5.27 16.15 -18.98
C ALA A 168 5.97 17.44 -19.48
N GLY A 169 5.97 17.75 -20.78
CA GLY A 169 6.79 18.82 -21.34
C GLY A 169 8.29 18.56 -21.06
N GLU A 170 8.97 19.51 -20.42
CA GLU A 170 10.38 19.37 -19.99
C GLU A 170 10.56 18.55 -18.69
N ASN A 171 9.47 18.20 -18.01
CA ASN A 171 9.46 17.40 -16.78
C ASN A 171 9.48 15.91 -17.09
N ARG A 172 9.56 15.08 -16.03
CA ARG A 172 9.58 13.62 -16.17
C ARG A 172 8.22 13.02 -15.82
N LEU A 173 7.81 12.03 -16.60
CA LEU A 173 6.68 11.17 -16.26
C LEU A 173 7.20 9.95 -15.50
N VAL A 174 6.62 9.70 -14.34
CA VAL A 174 6.91 8.54 -13.49
C VAL A 174 5.59 7.87 -13.08
N LEU A 175 5.71 6.68 -12.53
CA LEU A 175 4.58 5.89 -12.08
C LEU A 175 4.47 5.93 -10.56
N ASP A 176 3.32 6.33 -10.04
CA ASP A 176 2.92 6.13 -8.65
C ASP A 176 2.77 4.63 -8.38
N THR A 177 3.50 4.12 -7.39
CA THR A 177 3.49 2.70 -7.04
C THR A 177 2.40 2.32 -6.04
N GLY A 178 1.57 3.25 -5.61
CA GLY A 178 0.53 3.01 -4.59
C GLY A 178 1.07 2.90 -3.16
N VAL A 179 2.31 3.35 -2.92
CA VAL A 179 2.90 3.44 -1.58
C VAL A 179 3.30 4.88 -1.30
N LEU A 180 2.77 5.44 -0.23
CA LEU A 180 3.06 6.82 0.16
C LEU A 180 3.24 6.94 1.67
N ILE A 181 3.98 7.95 2.10
CA ILE A 181 4.09 8.34 3.49
C ILE A 181 3.54 9.75 3.66
N VAL A 182 2.81 9.97 4.74
CA VAL A 182 2.14 11.23 5.03
C VAL A 182 2.38 11.68 6.46
N ARG A 183 2.44 13.00 6.67
CA ARG A 183 2.33 13.61 7.99
C ARG A 183 0.89 13.76 8.40
N ARG A 184 0.60 13.67 9.69
CA ARG A 184 -0.75 13.84 10.24
C ARG A 184 -1.42 15.16 9.81
N GLY A 185 -0.63 16.17 9.50
CA GLY A 185 -1.13 17.45 8.97
C GLY A 185 -1.95 17.37 7.70
N ILE A 186 -1.91 16.25 6.94
CA ILE A 186 -2.79 16.08 5.77
C ILE A 186 -4.27 16.07 6.13
N LEU A 187 -4.63 15.72 7.37
CA LEU A 187 -6.03 15.63 7.80
C LEU A 187 -6.78 16.96 7.66
N SER A 188 -6.08 18.10 7.74
CA SER A 188 -6.68 19.44 7.50
C SER A 188 -7.07 19.69 6.04
N TYR A 189 -6.65 18.83 5.11
CA TYR A 189 -6.96 18.89 3.68
C TYR A 189 -8.01 17.87 3.25
N ILE A 190 -8.50 17.04 4.17
CA ILE A 190 -9.51 16.01 3.88
C ILE A 190 -10.81 16.41 4.58
N SER A 191 -11.86 16.68 3.79
CA SER A 191 -13.17 17.00 4.32
C SER A 191 -13.82 15.80 5.01
N ASP A 192 -15.00 15.99 5.62
CA ASP A 192 -15.78 14.90 6.22
C ASP A 192 -16.66 14.16 5.19
N SER A 193 -16.54 14.51 3.91
CA SER A 193 -17.30 13.85 2.85
C SER A 193 -16.83 12.41 2.64
N PRO A 194 -17.74 11.43 2.55
CA PRO A 194 -17.38 10.05 2.19
C PRO A 194 -16.86 9.93 0.76
N GLU A 195 -17.05 10.94 -0.09
CA GLU A 195 -16.65 10.97 -1.49
C GLU A 195 -15.24 11.57 -1.70
N GLU A 196 -14.47 11.77 -0.63
CA GLU A 196 -13.10 12.26 -0.72
C GLU A 196 -12.13 11.18 -1.23
N SER A 197 -11.55 11.44 -2.39
CA SER A 197 -10.57 10.55 -3.06
C SER A 197 -9.15 11.07 -2.88
N LEU A 198 -8.19 10.17 -2.65
CA LEU A 198 -6.77 10.52 -2.63
C LEU A 198 -6.34 11.18 -3.94
N THR A 199 -6.72 10.59 -5.08
CA THR A 199 -6.22 10.99 -6.39
C THR A 199 -7.02 12.10 -7.07
N GLU A 200 -8.32 12.22 -6.76
CA GLU A 200 -9.18 13.22 -7.39
C GLU A 200 -9.27 14.53 -6.57
N ASN A 201 -9.14 14.43 -5.24
CA ASN A 201 -9.31 15.55 -4.33
C ASN A 201 -7.99 15.90 -3.62
N LEU A 202 -7.42 15.00 -2.83
CA LEU A 202 -6.29 15.30 -1.96
C LEU A 202 -4.98 15.59 -2.73
N TYR A 203 -4.61 14.75 -3.71
CA TYR A 203 -3.37 14.97 -4.48
C TYR A 203 -3.37 16.34 -5.18
N PRO A 204 -4.40 16.73 -5.94
CA PRO A 204 -4.43 18.05 -6.58
C PRO A 204 -4.33 19.21 -5.59
N GLU A 205 -4.95 19.09 -4.42
CA GLU A 205 -4.89 20.12 -3.37
C GLU A 205 -3.47 20.27 -2.81
N LEU A 206 -2.83 19.15 -2.43
CA LEU A 206 -1.47 19.16 -1.88
C LEU A 206 -0.42 19.56 -2.94
N ILE A 207 -0.60 19.17 -4.20
CA ILE A 207 0.26 19.58 -5.31
C ILE A 207 0.23 21.08 -5.49
N LYS A 208 -0.95 21.71 -5.49
CA LYS A 208 -1.09 23.18 -5.55
C LYS A 208 -0.37 23.89 -4.41
N LYS A 209 -0.28 23.27 -3.25
CA LYS A 209 0.44 23.78 -2.08
C LYS A 209 1.95 23.52 -2.12
N ASN A 210 2.42 22.78 -3.13
CA ASN A 210 3.84 22.37 -3.26
C ASN A 210 4.39 21.62 -2.03
N VAL A 211 3.57 20.75 -1.45
CA VAL A 211 3.90 19.95 -0.26
C VAL A 211 3.94 18.45 -0.54
N VAL A 212 4.10 18.07 -1.82
CA VAL A 212 4.20 16.68 -2.28
C VAL A 212 5.57 16.43 -2.89
N GLY A 213 6.33 15.51 -2.29
CA GLY A 213 7.60 15.02 -2.82
C GLY A 213 7.47 13.61 -3.39
N THR A 214 8.55 13.13 -4.00
CA THR A 214 8.65 11.75 -4.48
C THR A 214 9.90 11.06 -3.94
N TYR A 215 9.82 9.74 -3.84
CA TYR A 215 10.94 8.85 -3.60
C TYR A 215 11.06 7.87 -4.76
N GLU A 216 12.13 7.99 -5.54
CA GLU A 216 12.35 7.12 -6.69
C GLU A 216 12.89 5.76 -6.26
N SER A 217 12.15 4.69 -6.54
CA SER A 217 12.54 3.30 -6.31
C SER A 217 12.92 2.63 -7.63
N GLU A 218 13.99 1.84 -7.61
CA GLU A 218 14.40 0.99 -8.72
C GLU A 218 13.93 -0.47 -8.55
N THR A 219 13.40 -0.81 -7.36
CA THR A 219 12.88 -2.15 -7.10
C THR A 219 11.59 -2.39 -7.86
N ALA A 220 11.46 -3.58 -8.44
CA ALA A 220 10.23 -3.96 -9.15
C ALA A 220 9.05 -3.97 -8.18
N PHE A 221 7.90 -3.46 -8.62
CA PHE A 221 6.64 -3.59 -7.91
C PHE A 221 5.63 -4.36 -8.78
N TYR A 222 4.59 -4.89 -8.14
CA TYR A 222 3.57 -5.75 -8.74
C TYR A 222 2.19 -5.25 -8.31
N ASP A 223 1.40 -4.75 -9.26
CA ASP A 223 -0.01 -4.38 -9.08
C ASP A 223 -0.86 -5.61 -9.44
N VAL A 224 -1.31 -6.36 -8.44
CA VAL A 224 -2.12 -7.57 -8.61
C VAL A 224 -3.58 -7.19 -8.95
N GLY A 225 -3.74 -6.25 -9.88
CA GLY A 225 -5.04 -5.75 -10.32
C GLY A 225 -5.61 -6.45 -11.55
N THR A 226 -4.81 -7.23 -12.28
CA THR A 226 -5.21 -7.97 -13.49
C THR A 226 -4.66 -9.39 -13.48
N PRO A 227 -5.24 -10.35 -14.25
CA PRO A 227 -4.72 -11.73 -14.32
C PRO A 227 -3.26 -11.81 -14.76
N ALA A 228 -2.84 -10.97 -15.72
CA ALA A 228 -1.47 -10.95 -16.21
C ALA A 228 -0.47 -10.50 -15.11
N GLU A 229 -0.81 -9.44 -14.38
CA GLU A 229 0.03 -8.95 -13.28
C GLU A 229 0.02 -9.89 -12.07
N TYR A 230 -1.11 -10.53 -11.78
CA TYR A 230 -1.19 -11.59 -10.78
C TYR A 230 -0.25 -12.75 -11.14
N SER A 231 -0.30 -13.26 -12.37
CA SER A 231 0.60 -14.33 -12.81
C SER A 231 2.07 -13.90 -12.74
N ARG A 232 2.37 -12.64 -13.06
CA ARG A 232 3.71 -12.07 -12.93
C ARG A 232 4.20 -12.07 -11.48
N PHE A 233 3.32 -11.74 -10.54
CA PHE A 233 3.64 -11.80 -9.11
C PHE A 233 3.86 -13.24 -8.63
N CYS A 234 3.01 -14.20 -9.03
CA CYS A 234 3.19 -15.62 -8.69
C CYS A 234 4.57 -16.14 -9.16
N ASN A 235 4.93 -15.85 -10.42
CA ASN A 235 6.25 -16.21 -10.95
C ASN A 235 7.41 -15.55 -10.20
N TYR A 236 7.22 -14.33 -9.72
CA TYR A 236 8.21 -13.63 -8.92
C TYR A 236 8.41 -14.30 -7.55
N VAL A 237 7.31 -14.66 -6.88
CA VAL A 237 7.36 -15.37 -5.59
C VAL A 237 8.10 -16.70 -5.73
N GLU A 238 7.78 -17.48 -6.76
CA GLU A 238 8.44 -18.75 -7.03
C GLU A 238 9.93 -18.58 -7.32
N LYS A 239 10.28 -17.63 -8.18
CA LYS A 239 11.67 -17.39 -8.62
C LYS A 239 12.57 -16.85 -7.51
N VAL A 240 12.06 -15.96 -6.67
CA VAL A 240 12.84 -15.24 -5.64
C VAL A 240 12.73 -15.92 -4.28
N GLY A 241 11.73 -16.79 -4.09
CA GLY A 241 11.51 -17.52 -2.82
C GLY A 241 11.01 -16.60 -1.71
N ILE A 242 10.19 -15.58 -2.06
CA ILE A 242 9.58 -14.71 -1.04
C ILE A 242 8.62 -15.52 -0.20
N ARG A 243 8.81 -15.46 1.11
CA ARG A 243 7.97 -16.20 2.07
C ARG A 243 6.71 -15.42 2.41
N PRO A 244 5.54 -16.10 2.53
CA PRO A 244 4.35 -15.48 3.12
C PRO A 244 4.58 -15.23 4.62
N LEU A 245 3.72 -14.43 5.23
CA LEU A 245 3.68 -14.28 6.67
C LEU A 245 3.20 -15.59 7.29
N LEU A 246 4.04 -16.21 8.08
CA LEU A 246 3.76 -17.47 8.78
C LEU A 246 3.53 -17.19 10.27
N GLU A 247 2.73 -18.05 10.91
CA GLU A 247 2.54 -18.01 12.36
C GLU A 247 3.88 -18.15 13.08
N GLN A 248 4.10 -17.35 14.10
CA GLN A 248 5.23 -17.54 14.98
C GLN A 248 5.01 -18.84 15.76
N LYS A 249 5.90 -19.79 15.60
CA LYS A 249 5.91 -20.95 16.49
C LYS A 249 6.04 -20.42 17.91
N SER A 250 5.02 -20.63 18.74
CA SER A 250 5.14 -20.38 20.16
C SER A 250 6.37 -21.16 20.63
N SER A 251 7.35 -20.44 21.16
CA SER A 251 8.46 -21.06 21.90
C SER A 251 7.87 -21.60 23.21
N ALA A 252 7.16 -22.74 23.10
CA ALA A 252 6.83 -23.59 24.21
C ALA A 252 8.11 -24.33 24.60
N ASN A 253 9.08 -23.62 25.16
CA ASN A 253 10.08 -24.22 25.98
C ASN A 253 9.67 -23.97 27.41
N GLY A 254 8.85 -24.93 27.89
CA GLY A 254 8.65 -25.13 29.29
C GLY A 254 10.00 -25.30 29.98
N VAL A 255 10.18 -24.52 30.99
CA VAL A 255 11.12 -24.79 32.06
C VAL A 255 10.70 -26.13 32.65
N ALA A 256 11.58 -27.12 32.52
CA ALA A 256 11.57 -28.32 33.34
C ALA A 256 12.53 -28.10 34.50
#